data_86981a62410b0876d03d3348417c0f49
#
_entry.id   86981a62410b0876d03d3348417c0f49
#
_cell.length_a   1.000
_cell.length_b   1.000
_cell.length_c   1.000
_cell.angle_alpha   90.00
_cell.angle_beta   90.00
_cell.angle_gamma   90.00
#
_symmetry.space_group_name_H-M   'P 1'
#
loop_
_entity.id
_entity.type
_entity.pdbx_description
1 polymer ?
#
loop_
_entity_poly.entity_id
_entity_poly.type
_entity_poly.pdbx_seq_one_letter_code
_entity_poly.pdbx_strand_id
1 'polypeptide(L)'
;MLKKYHFILLILVLGFTACIRNDKKPGREYMPDMSVHVAYEAGSDNPFFKDGKTNQLAPDGSMARGKYIYPLSDTDYEKSASLITNPFQFTSDEINNEGKHLYKVNCAICHGDKGDGQGHLVQINKFPPPPSYLTEPLLSLPDGKRYHTVMYGKGLMGSYASQLNHKERWLVLSYVKKNLQGISTPAPATTATATDSTKTN
;
A
#
# COMPACT_ATOMS: atom_id res chain seq x y z
N MET A 1 -21.01 41.38 48.36
CA MET A 1 -20.25 41.40 47.07
C MET A 1 -19.70 40.04 46.69
N LEU A 2 -19.21 39.25 47.61
CA LEU A 2 -18.60 37.93 47.36
C LEU A 2 -19.53 36.94 46.62
N LYS A 3 -20.83 36.88 46.97
CA LYS A 3 -21.81 35.98 46.28
C LYS A 3 -21.99 36.24 44.78
N LYS A 4 -21.84 37.50 44.32
CA LYS A 4 -21.95 37.83 42.89
C LYS A 4 -20.77 37.29 42.11
N TYR A 5 -19.57 37.32 42.65
CA TYR A 5 -18.39 36.78 41.98
C TYR A 5 -18.43 35.25 41.88
N HIS A 6 -18.94 34.55 42.90
CA HIS A 6 -19.13 33.10 42.83
C HIS A 6 -20.13 32.69 41.74
N PHE A 7 -21.20 33.47 41.57
CA PHE A 7 -22.19 33.21 40.52
C PHE A 7 -21.62 33.44 39.11
N ILE A 8 -20.83 34.50 38.93
CA ILE A 8 -20.12 34.78 37.67
C ILE A 8 -19.09 33.67 37.36
N LEU A 9 -18.32 33.24 38.34
CA LEU A 9 -17.36 32.15 38.21
C LEU A 9 -18.04 30.84 37.82
N LEU A 10 -19.20 30.53 38.43
CA LEU A 10 -19.98 29.34 38.11
C LEU A 10 -20.47 29.34 36.64
N ILE A 11 -20.97 30.49 36.16
CA ILE A 11 -21.41 30.64 34.76
C ILE A 11 -20.22 30.47 33.80
N LEU A 12 -19.05 31.00 34.15
CA LEU A 12 -17.84 30.93 33.36
C LEU A 12 -17.35 29.47 33.25
N VAL A 13 -17.34 28.72 34.35
CA VAL A 13 -17.00 27.30 34.38
C VAL A 13 -17.99 26.44 33.55
N LEU A 14 -19.29 26.71 33.67
CA LEU A 14 -20.33 26.03 32.87
C LEU A 14 -20.19 26.34 31.38
N GLY A 15 -19.79 27.56 31.01
CA GLY A 15 -19.52 27.95 29.61
C GLY A 15 -18.34 27.18 28.98
N PHE A 16 -17.28 26.93 29.72
CA PHE A 16 -16.12 26.19 29.24
C PHE A 16 -16.41 24.70 29.00
N THR A 17 -17.33 24.09 29.77
CA THR A 17 -17.69 22.69 29.61
C THR A 17 -18.61 22.43 28.39
N ALA A 18 -19.30 23.44 27.89
CA ALA A 18 -20.22 23.33 26.75
C ALA A 18 -19.51 23.12 25.40
N CYS A 19 -18.21 23.46 25.29
CA CYS A 19 -17.44 23.37 24.05
C CYS A 19 -16.74 22.03 23.84
N ILE A 20 -16.88 21.06 24.75
CA ILE A 20 -16.26 19.74 24.59
C ILE A 20 -17.11 18.92 23.61
N ARG A 21 -16.75 19.02 22.33
CA ARG A 21 -17.32 18.19 21.27
C ARG A 21 -16.49 16.93 21.09
N ASN A 22 -17.14 15.78 21.03
CA ASN A 22 -16.47 14.54 20.68
C ASN A 22 -16.44 14.39 19.17
N ASP A 23 -15.30 14.68 18.54
CA ASP A 23 -15.13 14.64 17.09
C ASP A 23 -15.27 13.23 16.47
N LYS A 24 -15.29 12.20 17.32
CA LYS A 24 -15.49 10.80 16.89
C LYS A 24 -16.97 10.42 16.79
N LYS A 25 -17.89 11.29 17.15
CA LYS A 25 -19.33 11.06 17.05
C LYS A 25 -19.94 12.04 16.08
N PRO A 26 -20.88 11.60 15.22
CA PRO A 26 -21.62 12.51 14.37
C PRO A 26 -22.36 13.56 15.22
N GLY A 27 -22.49 14.75 14.68
CA GLY A 27 -23.25 15.82 15.35
C GLY A 27 -24.73 15.44 15.53
N ARG A 28 -25.43 16.22 16.37
CA ARG A 28 -26.87 16.06 16.52
C ARG A 28 -27.55 16.66 15.30
N GLU A 29 -28.40 15.88 14.65
CA GLU A 29 -29.24 16.32 13.55
C GLU A 29 -30.70 16.32 13.97
N TYR A 30 -31.47 17.25 13.41
CA TYR A 30 -32.92 17.26 13.52
C TYR A 30 -33.48 16.30 12.50
N MET A 31 -34.28 15.30 12.93
CA MET A 31 -34.78 14.19 12.09
C MET A 31 -33.64 13.42 11.40
N PRO A 32 -32.84 12.68 12.13
CA PRO A 32 -31.60 12.04 11.62
C PRO A 32 -31.90 10.78 10.79
N ASP A 33 -32.94 10.78 9.98
CA ASP A 33 -33.29 9.67 9.10
C ASP A 33 -32.09 9.30 8.23
N MET A 34 -31.65 8.04 8.33
CA MET A 34 -30.50 7.49 7.58
C MET A 34 -29.12 8.13 7.88
N SER A 35 -29.00 9.01 8.87
CA SER A 35 -27.68 9.51 9.31
C SER A 35 -26.85 8.42 9.99
N VAL A 36 -27.50 7.40 10.52
CA VAL A 36 -26.87 6.19 11.06
C VAL A 36 -27.51 4.97 10.38
N HIS A 37 -26.75 4.29 9.56
CA HIS A 37 -27.26 3.08 8.91
C HIS A 37 -27.25 1.89 9.86
N VAL A 38 -28.19 0.97 9.64
CA VAL A 38 -28.35 -0.25 10.47
C VAL A 38 -27.27 -1.29 10.16
N ALA A 39 -26.73 -1.26 8.94
CA ALA A 39 -25.69 -2.18 8.51
C ALA A 39 -24.34 -1.86 9.19
N TYR A 40 -23.60 -2.91 9.56
CA TYR A 40 -22.25 -2.74 10.11
C TYR A 40 -21.26 -2.34 9.01
N GLU A 41 -20.49 -1.32 9.28
CA GLU A 41 -19.39 -0.89 8.40
C GLU A 41 -18.12 -1.68 8.66
N ALA A 42 -17.24 -1.72 7.66
CA ALA A 42 -15.91 -2.29 7.82
C ALA A 42 -15.16 -1.56 8.95
N GLY A 43 -14.66 -2.32 9.92
CA GLY A 43 -13.94 -1.79 11.09
C GLY A 43 -14.83 -1.28 12.22
N SER A 44 -16.17 -1.32 12.11
CA SER A 44 -17.06 -0.98 13.22
C SER A 44 -17.11 -2.11 14.27
N ASP A 45 -17.49 -1.73 15.50
CA ASP A 45 -17.76 -2.70 16.55
C ASP A 45 -18.97 -3.56 16.20
N ASN A 46 -18.90 -4.86 16.45
CA ASN A 46 -19.97 -5.79 16.14
C ASN A 46 -20.20 -6.78 17.31
N PRO A 47 -21.34 -6.70 18.00
CA PRO A 47 -21.62 -7.51 19.16
C PRO A 47 -21.93 -8.99 18.84
N PHE A 48 -22.13 -9.34 17.57
CA PHE A 48 -22.42 -10.72 17.17
C PHE A 48 -21.18 -11.61 17.10
N PHE A 49 -19.99 -11.02 16.99
CA PHE A 49 -18.74 -11.77 16.96
C PHE A 49 -18.04 -11.76 18.31
N LYS A 50 -17.37 -12.87 18.66
CA LYS A 50 -16.68 -13.02 19.94
C LYS A 50 -15.57 -12.00 20.18
N ASP A 51 -14.92 -11.54 19.10
CA ASP A 51 -13.85 -10.55 19.12
C ASP A 51 -14.35 -9.10 19.03
N GLY A 52 -15.68 -8.91 18.94
CA GLY A 52 -16.31 -7.60 18.84
C GLY A 52 -16.02 -6.83 17.55
N LYS A 53 -15.47 -7.47 16.54
CA LYS A 53 -15.04 -6.81 15.29
C LYS A 53 -15.89 -7.21 14.11
N THR A 54 -16.26 -6.25 13.26
CA THR A 54 -16.95 -6.54 12.00
C THR A 54 -16.02 -7.23 10.99
N ASN A 55 -14.75 -6.83 10.93
CA ASN A 55 -13.78 -7.46 10.07
C ASN A 55 -13.29 -8.78 10.69
N GLN A 56 -13.74 -9.89 10.11
CA GLN A 56 -13.32 -11.23 10.49
C GLN A 56 -12.15 -11.71 9.64
N LEU A 57 -11.29 -12.54 10.23
CA LEU A 57 -10.27 -13.25 9.47
C LEU A 57 -10.95 -14.23 8.51
N ALA A 58 -10.36 -14.38 7.33
CA ALA A 58 -10.84 -15.40 6.39
C ALA A 58 -10.71 -16.81 7.01
N PRO A 59 -11.63 -17.73 6.73
CA PRO A 59 -11.53 -19.11 7.19
C PRO A 59 -10.20 -19.75 6.78
N ASP A 60 -9.66 -20.60 7.63
CA ASP A 60 -8.41 -21.31 7.37
C ASP A 60 -8.47 -22.08 6.04
N GLY A 61 -7.40 -21.97 5.25
CA GLY A 61 -7.32 -22.61 3.93
C GLY A 61 -8.06 -21.87 2.81
N SER A 62 -8.74 -20.76 3.11
CA SER A 62 -9.37 -19.94 2.07
C SER A 62 -8.38 -18.93 1.44
N MET A 63 -8.59 -18.67 0.15
CA MET A 63 -7.86 -17.65 -0.58
C MET A 63 -8.81 -16.64 -1.20
N ALA A 64 -8.49 -15.35 -1.03
CA ALA A 64 -9.23 -14.29 -1.69
C ALA A 64 -9.05 -14.40 -3.22
N ARG A 65 -10.15 -14.23 -3.97
CA ARG A 65 -10.10 -14.22 -5.43
C ARG A 65 -9.18 -13.08 -5.91
N GLY A 66 -8.28 -13.38 -6.84
CA GLY A 66 -7.31 -12.41 -7.39
C GLY A 66 -6.08 -12.18 -6.51
N LYS A 67 -5.98 -12.79 -5.32
CA LYS A 67 -4.77 -12.71 -4.52
C LYS A 67 -3.68 -13.59 -5.12
N TYR A 68 -2.56 -12.98 -5.45
CA TYR A 68 -1.35 -13.70 -5.87
C TYR A 68 -0.64 -14.29 -4.65
N ILE A 69 -0.36 -15.59 -4.69
CA ILE A 69 0.45 -16.26 -3.69
C ILE A 69 1.90 -16.18 -4.14
N TYR A 70 2.70 -15.45 -3.39
CA TYR A 70 4.12 -15.38 -3.64
C TYR A 70 4.78 -16.66 -3.11
N PRO A 71 5.54 -17.40 -3.95
CA PRO A 71 5.99 -18.75 -3.60
C PRO A 71 7.22 -18.78 -2.68
N LEU A 72 7.82 -17.63 -2.37
CA LEU A 72 9.03 -17.52 -1.56
C LEU A 72 8.74 -16.84 -0.23
N SER A 73 9.50 -17.21 0.79
CA SER A 73 9.50 -16.52 2.11
C SER A 73 10.41 -15.29 2.07
N ASP A 74 10.33 -14.45 3.10
CA ASP A 74 11.18 -13.26 3.27
C ASP A 74 12.67 -13.59 3.21
N THR A 75 13.06 -14.75 3.75
CA THR A 75 14.46 -15.21 3.80
C THR A 75 15.01 -15.68 2.44
N ASP A 76 14.16 -15.89 1.44
CA ASP A 76 14.55 -16.46 0.14
C ASP A 76 14.98 -15.39 -0.90
N TYR A 77 15.54 -14.27 -0.44
CA TYR A 77 15.94 -13.15 -1.29
C TYR A 77 16.89 -13.59 -2.43
N GLU A 78 17.89 -14.44 -2.15
CA GLU A 78 18.83 -14.90 -3.17
C GLU A 78 18.16 -15.80 -4.21
N LYS A 79 17.27 -16.69 -3.78
CA LYS A 79 16.52 -17.59 -4.67
C LYS A 79 15.57 -16.83 -5.61
N SER A 80 15.09 -15.66 -5.18
CA SER A 80 14.18 -14.83 -5.98
C SER A 80 14.79 -14.40 -7.32
N ALA A 81 16.12 -14.28 -7.38
CA ALA A 81 16.83 -13.90 -8.62
C ALA A 81 16.53 -14.81 -9.81
N SER A 82 16.43 -16.13 -9.57
CA SER A 82 16.23 -17.14 -10.60
C SER A 82 14.78 -17.61 -10.73
N LEU A 83 14.04 -17.60 -9.60
CA LEU A 83 12.70 -18.18 -9.57
C LEU A 83 11.59 -17.19 -9.92
N ILE A 84 11.83 -15.90 -9.74
CA ILE A 84 10.81 -14.87 -9.93
C ILE A 84 11.10 -14.09 -11.20
N THR A 85 10.20 -14.23 -12.15
CA THR A 85 10.25 -13.53 -13.45
C THR A 85 8.95 -12.76 -13.67
N ASN A 86 9.01 -11.71 -14.47
CA ASN A 86 7.83 -10.92 -14.81
C ASN A 86 6.91 -11.73 -15.77
N PRO A 87 5.69 -12.09 -15.34
CA PRO A 87 4.77 -12.82 -16.21
C PRO A 87 3.96 -11.90 -17.13
N PHE A 88 4.07 -10.58 -16.99
CA PHE A 88 3.26 -9.60 -17.72
C PHE A 88 4.04 -8.97 -18.87
N GLN A 89 3.33 -8.70 -19.94
CA GLN A 89 3.78 -7.85 -21.03
C GLN A 89 3.04 -6.52 -20.91
N PHE A 90 3.78 -5.44 -20.69
CA PHE A 90 3.21 -4.10 -20.57
C PHE A 90 3.48 -3.29 -21.83
N THR A 91 2.47 -2.57 -22.28
CA THR A 91 2.65 -1.58 -23.34
C THR A 91 3.44 -0.38 -22.83
N SER A 92 4.03 0.37 -23.76
CA SER A 92 4.74 1.61 -23.39
C SER A 92 3.83 2.62 -22.70
N ASP A 93 2.56 2.67 -23.09
CA ASP A 93 1.57 3.57 -22.53
C ASP A 93 1.18 3.18 -21.10
N GLU A 94 0.99 1.89 -20.82
CA GLU A 94 0.78 1.42 -19.43
C GLU A 94 1.95 1.78 -18.52
N ILE A 95 3.19 1.56 -19.00
CA ILE A 95 4.40 1.87 -18.23
C ILE A 95 4.51 3.36 -17.98
N ASN A 96 4.29 4.21 -19.00
CA ASN A 96 4.49 5.65 -18.92
C ASN A 96 3.38 6.38 -18.17
N ASN A 97 2.17 5.86 -18.17
CA ASN A 97 1.02 6.47 -17.50
C ASN A 97 0.80 5.87 -16.12
N GLU A 98 0.33 4.62 -16.07
CA GLU A 98 -0.02 3.94 -14.83
C GLU A 98 1.23 3.60 -13.99
N GLY A 99 2.27 3.02 -14.60
CA GLY A 99 3.53 2.70 -13.93
C GLY A 99 4.19 3.94 -13.32
N LYS A 100 4.21 5.04 -14.06
CA LYS A 100 4.70 6.33 -13.57
C LYS A 100 3.86 6.88 -12.42
N HIS A 101 2.54 6.79 -12.52
CA HIS A 101 1.64 7.23 -11.46
C HIS A 101 1.88 6.44 -10.17
N LEU A 102 1.89 5.11 -10.24
CA LEU A 102 2.16 4.24 -9.11
C LEU A 102 3.54 4.50 -8.48
N TYR A 103 4.57 4.73 -9.30
CA TYR A 103 5.89 5.10 -8.84
C TYR A 103 5.87 6.42 -8.07
N LYS A 104 5.23 7.46 -8.61
CA LYS A 104 5.15 8.77 -7.96
C LYS A 104 4.45 8.71 -6.60
N VAL A 105 3.36 7.94 -6.52
CA VAL A 105 2.58 7.83 -5.28
C VAL A 105 3.29 7.03 -4.20
N ASN A 106 3.97 5.93 -4.58
CA ASN A 106 4.49 4.98 -3.59
C ASN A 106 6.01 5.06 -3.37
N CYS A 107 6.79 5.42 -4.38
CA CYS A 107 8.24 5.25 -4.39
C CYS A 107 9.00 6.59 -4.39
N ALA A 108 8.54 7.56 -5.17
CA ALA A 108 9.26 8.81 -5.39
C ALA A 108 9.47 9.64 -4.12
N ILE A 109 8.61 9.47 -3.11
CA ILE A 109 8.70 10.18 -1.84
C ILE A 109 10.04 9.95 -1.12
N CYS A 110 10.64 8.76 -1.29
CA CYS A 110 11.98 8.42 -0.78
C CYS A 110 13.02 8.38 -1.90
N HIS A 111 12.69 7.74 -3.05
CA HIS A 111 13.63 7.49 -4.13
C HIS A 111 13.85 8.66 -5.09
N GLY A 112 13.03 9.71 -5.01
CA GLY A 112 13.06 10.83 -5.93
C GLY A 112 12.38 10.56 -7.28
N ASP A 113 11.95 11.61 -7.98
CA ASP A 113 11.28 11.46 -9.28
C ASP A 113 12.21 10.87 -10.36
N LYS A 114 13.51 11.04 -10.20
CA LYS A 114 14.55 10.54 -11.12
C LYS A 114 15.17 9.23 -10.66
N GLY A 115 14.79 8.73 -9.47
CA GLY A 115 15.39 7.52 -8.89
C GLY A 115 16.82 7.72 -8.35
N ASP A 116 17.18 8.94 -8.05
CA ASP A 116 18.50 9.37 -7.55
C ASP A 116 18.65 9.23 -6.02
N GLY A 117 17.59 8.82 -5.32
CA GLY A 117 17.57 8.71 -3.87
C GLY A 117 17.35 10.06 -3.16
N GLN A 118 16.94 11.12 -3.87
CA GLN A 118 16.70 12.46 -3.34
C GLN A 118 15.19 12.77 -3.26
N GLY A 119 14.42 11.85 -2.69
CA GLY A 119 12.99 12.06 -2.48
C GLY A 119 12.70 13.12 -1.41
N HIS A 120 11.45 13.56 -1.34
CA HIS A 120 11.04 14.63 -0.41
C HIS A 120 11.40 14.32 1.06
N LEU A 121 11.19 13.07 1.53
CA LEU A 121 11.53 12.70 2.90
C LEU A 121 13.03 12.78 3.20
N VAL A 122 13.87 12.57 2.20
CA VAL A 122 15.32 12.72 2.32
C VAL A 122 15.70 14.21 2.38
N GLN A 123 15.11 15.03 1.51
CA GLN A 123 15.37 16.48 1.47
C GLN A 123 15.04 17.18 2.78
N ILE A 124 13.97 16.74 3.48
CA ILE A 124 13.58 17.29 4.79
C ILE A 124 14.24 16.55 5.97
N ASN A 125 15.25 15.71 5.72
CA ASN A 125 15.99 14.92 6.71
C ASN A 125 15.12 14.04 7.63
N LYS A 126 14.01 13.54 7.12
CA LYS A 126 13.13 12.59 7.84
C LYS A 126 13.45 11.13 7.54
N PHE A 127 14.17 10.88 6.47
CA PHE A 127 14.58 9.53 6.07
C PHE A 127 15.99 9.56 5.47
N PRO A 128 16.84 8.56 5.75
CA PRO A 128 18.16 8.49 5.14
C PRO A 128 18.03 8.22 3.63
N PRO A 129 18.96 8.73 2.79
CA PRO A 129 18.89 8.55 1.35
C PRO A 129 18.98 7.06 0.99
N PRO A 130 17.99 6.52 0.25
CA PRO A 130 18.11 5.19 -0.33
C PRO A 130 19.16 5.20 -1.46
N PRO A 131 19.75 4.03 -1.78
CA PRO A 131 20.68 3.95 -2.90
C PRO A 131 20.00 4.33 -4.22
N SER A 132 20.73 5.05 -5.06
CA SER A 132 20.24 5.48 -6.38
C SER A 132 20.05 4.29 -7.31
N TYR A 133 18.95 4.30 -8.10
CA TYR A 133 18.73 3.30 -9.16
C TYR A 133 19.72 3.41 -10.31
N LEU A 134 20.44 4.54 -10.41
CA LEU A 134 21.33 4.88 -11.52
C LEU A 134 22.76 4.37 -11.31
N THR A 135 23.03 3.72 -10.19
CA THR A 135 24.36 3.23 -9.83
C THR A 135 24.34 1.75 -9.51
N GLU A 136 25.51 1.10 -9.61
CA GLU A 136 25.68 -0.26 -9.12
C GLU A 136 25.58 -0.31 -7.57
N PRO A 137 25.03 -1.39 -7.01
CA PRO A 137 24.63 -2.64 -7.67
C PRO A 137 23.17 -2.65 -8.19
N LEU A 138 22.44 -1.54 -8.16
CA LEU A 138 21.01 -1.53 -8.51
C LEU A 138 20.74 -1.59 -10.02
N LEU A 139 21.70 -1.16 -10.85
CA LEU A 139 21.57 -1.30 -12.31
C LEU A 139 21.57 -2.76 -12.75
N SER A 140 22.45 -3.58 -12.18
CA SER A 140 22.58 -5.00 -12.52
C SER A 140 21.70 -5.94 -11.70
N LEU A 141 20.87 -5.38 -10.78
CA LEU A 141 20.06 -6.20 -9.89
C LEU A 141 18.99 -7.00 -10.66
N PRO A 142 18.91 -8.34 -10.50
CA PRO A 142 17.89 -9.17 -11.11
C PRO A 142 16.46 -8.74 -10.79
N ASP A 143 15.56 -8.85 -11.77
CA ASP A 143 14.16 -8.43 -11.61
C ASP A 143 13.44 -9.16 -10.47
N GLY A 144 13.74 -10.44 -10.25
CA GLY A 144 13.20 -11.21 -9.13
C GLY A 144 13.58 -10.66 -7.77
N LYS A 145 14.83 -10.21 -7.58
CA LYS A 145 15.29 -9.56 -6.35
C LYS A 145 14.62 -8.20 -6.14
N ARG A 146 14.41 -7.44 -7.23
CA ARG A 146 13.65 -6.18 -7.17
C ARG A 146 12.22 -6.42 -6.71
N TYR A 147 11.56 -7.43 -7.29
CA TYR A 147 10.19 -7.80 -6.93
C TYR A 147 10.10 -8.26 -5.48
N HIS A 148 11.04 -9.10 -5.03
CA HIS A 148 11.12 -9.56 -3.65
C HIS A 148 11.29 -8.38 -2.66
N THR A 149 12.14 -7.41 -3.01
CA THR A 149 12.31 -6.19 -2.21
C THR A 149 11.01 -5.38 -2.09
N VAL A 150 10.23 -5.25 -3.16
CA VAL A 150 8.94 -4.57 -3.09
C VAL A 150 7.92 -5.40 -2.30
N MET A 151 8.00 -6.73 -2.37
CA MET A 151 7.06 -7.62 -1.68
C MET A 151 7.26 -7.62 -0.15
N TYR A 152 8.50 -7.75 0.32
CA TYR A 152 8.81 -7.90 1.74
C TYR A 152 9.47 -6.67 2.37
N GLY A 153 10.03 -5.80 1.56
CA GLY A 153 10.91 -4.75 2.02
C GLY A 153 12.37 -5.18 2.04
N LYS A 154 13.27 -4.26 2.35
CA LYS A 154 14.69 -4.53 2.58
C LYS A 154 15.32 -3.43 3.42
N GLY A 155 15.91 -3.79 4.56
CA GLY A 155 16.49 -2.82 5.49
C GLY A 155 15.43 -1.84 6.01
N LEU A 156 15.57 -0.55 5.72
CA LEU A 156 14.61 0.49 6.13
C LEU A 156 13.39 0.60 5.20
N MET A 157 13.45 -0.01 4.03
CA MET A 157 12.31 -0.03 3.11
C MET A 157 11.27 -1.05 3.59
N GLY A 158 10.06 -0.60 3.88
CA GLY A 158 8.94 -1.47 4.26
C GLY A 158 8.36 -2.25 3.08
N SER A 159 7.52 -3.24 3.38
CA SER A 159 6.76 -4.01 2.39
C SER A 159 5.68 -3.17 1.71
N TYR A 160 5.54 -3.30 0.40
CA TYR A 160 4.47 -2.71 -0.40
C TYR A 160 3.44 -3.75 -0.87
N ALA A 161 3.42 -4.92 -0.23
CA ALA A 161 2.50 -6.00 -0.59
C ALA A 161 1.02 -5.65 -0.40
N SER A 162 0.72 -4.74 0.55
CA SER A 162 -0.65 -4.28 0.84
C SER A 162 -1.08 -3.11 -0.04
N GLN A 163 -0.16 -2.27 -0.49
CA GLN A 163 -0.45 -1.08 -1.30
C GLN A 163 -0.55 -1.37 -2.79
N LEU A 164 0.22 -2.35 -3.27
CA LEU A 164 0.31 -2.70 -4.68
C LEU A 164 -0.08 -4.16 -4.90
N ASN A 165 -0.94 -4.43 -5.87
CA ASN A 165 -1.24 -5.78 -6.29
C ASN A 165 -0.09 -6.39 -7.12
N HIS A 166 -0.22 -7.67 -7.50
CA HIS A 166 0.82 -8.39 -8.22
C HIS A 166 1.20 -7.74 -9.57
N LYS A 167 0.21 -7.31 -10.36
CA LYS A 167 0.42 -6.64 -11.65
C LYS A 167 1.06 -5.27 -11.46
N GLU A 168 0.57 -4.48 -10.51
CA GLU A 168 1.07 -3.14 -10.22
C GLU A 168 2.53 -3.14 -9.75
N ARG A 169 2.94 -4.10 -8.93
CA ARG A 169 4.35 -4.26 -8.53
C ARG A 169 5.26 -4.43 -9.74
N TRP A 170 4.89 -5.31 -10.67
CA TRP A 170 5.65 -5.51 -11.91
C TRP A 170 5.63 -4.27 -12.82
N LEU A 171 4.51 -3.57 -12.85
CA LEU A 171 4.37 -2.35 -13.66
C LEU A 171 5.28 -1.23 -13.16
N VAL A 172 5.33 -1.01 -11.83
CA VAL A 172 6.25 -0.05 -11.21
C VAL A 172 7.71 -0.41 -11.49
N LEU A 173 8.07 -1.69 -11.33
CA LEU A 173 9.44 -2.16 -11.62
C LEU A 173 9.80 -1.98 -13.10
N SER A 174 8.85 -2.21 -14.00
CA SER A 174 9.03 -1.97 -15.44
C SER A 174 9.25 -0.49 -15.74
N TYR A 175 8.54 0.42 -15.03
CA TYR A 175 8.77 1.86 -15.14
C TYR A 175 10.18 2.26 -14.65
N VAL A 176 10.60 1.77 -13.49
CA VAL A 176 11.95 2.02 -12.97
C VAL A 176 13.01 1.57 -13.97
N LYS A 177 12.88 0.35 -14.49
CA LYS A 177 13.84 -0.24 -15.41
C LYS A 177 13.91 0.50 -16.75
N LYS A 178 12.76 0.76 -17.36
CA LYS A 178 12.68 1.38 -18.68
C LYS A 178 12.94 2.88 -18.66
N ASN A 179 12.27 3.60 -17.76
CA ASN A 179 12.24 5.06 -17.79
C ASN A 179 13.31 5.72 -16.92
N LEU A 180 13.69 5.11 -15.80
CA LEU A 180 14.71 5.68 -14.92
C LEU A 180 16.09 5.12 -15.23
N GLN A 181 16.22 3.82 -15.45
CA GLN A 181 17.51 3.18 -15.73
C GLN A 181 17.84 3.12 -17.23
N GLY A 182 16.88 3.36 -18.14
CA GLY A 182 17.10 3.28 -19.58
C GLY A 182 17.34 1.86 -20.11
N ILE A 183 17.00 0.83 -19.32
CA ILE A 183 17.21 -0.57 -19.68
C ILE A 183 15.99 -1.09 -20.45
N SER A 184 16.16 -1.43 -21.72
CA SER A 184 15.12 -2.09 -22.52
C SER A 184 14.84 -3.47 -21.93
N THR A 185 13.59 -3.76 -21.56
CA THR A 185 13.18 -5.09 -21.12
C THR A 185 13.12 -5.99 -22.35
N PRO A 186 13.89 -7.09 -22.43
CA PRO A 186 13.71 -8.11 -23.48
C PRO A 186 12.28 -8.65 -23.37
N ALA A 187 11.64 -8.90 -24.52
CA ALA A 187 10.36 -9.62 -24.55
C ALA A 187 10.54 -10.96 -23.83
N PRO A 188 9.63 -11.37 -22.93
CA PRO A 188 9.73 -12.67 -22.28
C PRO A 188 9.70 -13.77 -23.35
N ALA A 189 10.61 -14.72 -23.21
CA ALA A 189 10.61 -15.93 -24.04
C ALA A 189 9.23 -16.59 -23.86
N THR A 190 8.58 -16.85 -24.98
CA THR A 190 7.28 -17.53 -25.08
C THR A 190 7.38 -18.89 -24.40
N THR A 191 6.93 -19.00 -23.17
CA THR A 191 6.78 -20.29 -22.49
C THR A 191 5.36 -20.78 -22.79
N ALA A 192 5.35 -21.92 -23.51
CA ALA A 192 4.26 -22.70 -24.02
C ALA A 192 2.94 -22.64 -23.22
N THR A 193 1.88 -22.45 -23.98
CA THR A 193 0.49 -22.84 -23.80
C THR A 193 0.32 -24.06 -22.87
N ALA A 194 -0.28 -23.82 -21.71
CA ALA A 194 -0.92 -24.91 -20.98
C ALA A 194 -2.16 -25.32 -21.77
N THR A 195 -2.07 -26.43 -22.48
CA THR A 195 -3.17 -27.13 -23.13
C THR A 195 -4.20 -27.51 -22.07
N ASP A 196 -5.34 -26.89 -22.17
CA ASP A 196 -6.59 -27.31 -21.53
C ASP A 196 -6.98 -28.69 -22.09
N SER A 197 -6.83 -29.72 -21.29
CA SER A 197 -7.33 -31.06 -21.60
C SER A 197 -8.71 -31.23 -20.95
N THR A 198 -9.72 -30.62 -21.56
CA THR A 198 -11.11 -31.07 -21.43
C THR A 198 -11.26 -32.38 -22.20
N LYS A 199 -11.27 -33.49 -21.51
CA LYS A 199 -11.83 -34.73 -22.04
C LYS A 199 -13.09 -35.09 -21.26
N THR A 200 -14.20 -34.85 -21.94
CA THR A 200 -15.49 -35.54 -21.77
C THR A 200 -15.33 -37.07 -21.77
N ASN A 201 -15.91 -37.68 -20.80
CA ASN A 201 -16.75 -38.86 -20.90
C ASN A 201 -17.71 -38.91 -19.72
#